data_71e0a57fa20c052f4c32322b292d852d
#
_entry.id   71e0a57fa20c052f4c32322b292d852d
#
_cell.length_a   1.000
_cell.length_b   1.000
_cell.length_c   1.000
_cell.angle_alpha   90.00
_cell.angle_beta   90.00
_cell.angle_gamma   90.00
#
_symmetry.space_group_name_H-M   'P 1'
#
loop_
_entity.id
_entity.type
_entity.pdbx_description
1 polymer ?
#
loop_
_entity_poly.entity_id
_entity_poly.type
_entity_poly.pdbx_seq_one_letter_code
_entity_poly.pdbx_strand_id
1 'polypeptide(L)'
;MNLSDHFTLDEATYSETAIRMNINNQPNEQQMANMKSAAEKLEEVRNVTGALRVNSWLRLPDVNVAVGGSKVSSHMDGWAIDCSSTAHTPYALCQLVIGAGIKFDQMIHEYGRWMHISFAPEMRQQGLTIYKPEGKYKTGILTEEQYHAS
;
A
#
# COMPACT_ATOMS: atom_id res chain seq x y z
N MET A 1 -14.04 14.21 -4.31
CA MET A 1 -14.88 13.13 -3.75
C MET A 1 -14.10 12.35 -2.72
N ASN A 2 -14.67 12.11 -1.56
CA ASN A 2 -14.02 11.33 -0.51
C ASN A 2 -14.35 9.86 -0.63
N LEU A 3 -13.34 9.00 -0.44
CA LEU A 3 -13.52 7.55 -0.30
C LEU A 3 -13.91 7.22 1.14
N SER A 4 -13.36 7.97 2.09
CA SER A 4 -13.65 7.90 3.51
C SER A 4 -13.37 9.28 4.14
N ASP A 5 -13.43 9.39 5.47
CA ASP A 5 -13.27 10.67 6.16
C ASP A 5 -11.95 11.37 5.86
N HIS A 6 -10.87 10.63 5.68
CA HIS A 6 -9.52 11.20 5.51
C HIS A 6 -8.85 10.87 4.18
N PHE A 7 -9.49 10.08 3.31
CA PHE A 7 -8.89 9.64 2.05
C PHE A 7 -9.77 9.99 0.87
N THR A 8 -9.18 10.66 -0.11
CA THR A 8 -9.89 11.18 -1.28
C THR A 8 -9.63 10.34 -2.52
N LEU A 9 -10.58 10.39 -3.47
CA LEU A 9 -10.41 9.76 -4.77
C LEU A 9 -9.22 10.36 -5.52
N ASP A 10 -9.02 11.67 -5.42
CA ASP A 10 -7.91 12.35 -6.11
C ASP A 10 -6.56 11.82 -5.67
N GLU A 11 -6.33 11.67 -4.35
CA GLU A 11 -5.04 11.10 -3.88
C GLU A 11 -4.90 9.62 -4.22
N ALA A 12 -6.01 8.88 -4.25
CA ALA A 12 -5.99 7.44 -4.55
C ALA A 12 -5.74 7.16 -6.03
N THR A 13 -6.09 8.07 -6.92
CA THR A 13 -5.89 7.92 -8.37
C THR A 13 -4.67 8.70 -8.88
N TYR A 14 -4.06 9.54 -8.04
CA TYR A 14 -2.89 10.32 -8.44
C TYR A 14 -1.72 9.40 -8.81
N SER A 15 -1.15 9.66 -9.98
CA SER A 15 0.05 8.98 -10.45
C SER A 15 0.84 9.94 -11.31
N GLU A 16 2.03 10.31 -10.85
CA GLU A 16 2.95 11.15 -11.61
C GLU A 16 3.30 10.51 -12.96
N THR A 17 3.50 9.18 -12.95
CA THR A 17 3.78 8.41 -14.17
C THR A 17 2.61 8.48 -15.15
N ALA A 18 1.37 8.32 -14.67
CA ALA A 18 0.19 8.37 -15.51
C ALA A 18 0.04 9.76 -16.16
N ILE A 19 0.28 10.82 -15.39
CA ILE A 19 0.23 12.20 -15.90
C ILE A 19 1.30 12.42 -16.97
N ARG A 20 2.55 12.04 -16.68
CA ARG A 20 3.68 12.21 -17.59
C ARG A 20 3.52 11.44 -18.89
N MET A 21 2.96 10.24 -18.82
CA MET A 21 2.77 9.35 -19.97
C MET A 21 1.39 9.48 -20.61
N ASN A 22 0.55 10.38 -20.10
CA ASN A 22 -0.83 10.59 -20.56
C ASN A 22 -1.65 9.30 -20.56
N ILE A 23 -1.56 8.54 -19.47
CA ILE A 23 -2.30 7.30 -19.26
C ILE A 23 -3.50 7.59 -18.36
N ASN A 24 -4.68 7.05 -18.72
CA ASN A 24 -5.86 7.13 -17.87
C ASN A 24 -5.68 6.24 -16.63
N ASN A 25 -5.87 6.79 -15.43
CA ASN A 25 -5.80 6.05 -14.17
C ASN A 25 -7.08 6.24 -13.35
N GLN A 26 -8.25 6.25 -14.02
CA GLN A 26 -9.53 6.39 -13.34
C GLN A 26 -10.19 5.02 -13.12
N PRO A 27 -10.78 4.78 -11.94
CA PRO A 27 -11.35 3.48 -11.61
C PRO A 27 -12.68 3.23 -12.33
N ASN A 28 -12.98 1.94 -12.57
CA ASN A 28 -14.32 1.50 -12.92
C ASN A 28 -15.15 1.33 -11.64
N GLU A 29 -16.41 0.90 -11.76
CA GLU A 29 -17.31 0.74 -10.61
C GLU A 29 -16.80 -0.28 -9.58
N GLN A 30 -16.26 -1.42 -10.04
CA GLN A 30 -15.74 -2.45 -9.13
C GLN A 30 -14.49 -1.96 -8.39
N GLN A 31 -13.59 -1.31 -9.09
CA GLN A 31 -12.40 -0.73 -8.48
C GLN A 31 -12.77 0.36 -7.48
N MET A 32 -13.77 1.19 -7.81
CA MET A 32 -14.28 2.21 -6.89
C MET A 32 -14.83 1.58 -5.60
N ALA A 33 -15.59 0.49 -5.72
CA ALA A 33 -16.12 -0.23 -4.55
C ALA A 33 -15.00 -0.82 -3.72
N ASN A 34 -13.98 -1.40 -4.36
CA ASN A 34 -12.80 -1.95 -3.69
C ASN A 34 -12.04 -0.84 -2.93
N MET A 35 -11.85 0.30 -3.57
CA MET A 35 -11.15 1.44 -2.98
C MET A 35 -11.88 1.99 -1.75
N LYS A 36 -13.21 2.06 -1.81
CA LYS A 36 -14.01 2.50 -0.65
C LYS A 36 -13.87 1.54 0.52
N SER A 37 -13.91 0.23 0.25
CA SER A 37 -13.72 -0.79 1.29
C SER A 37 -12.30 -0.70 1.88
N ALA A 38 -11.30 -0.55 1.04
CA ALA A 38 -9.91 -0.40 1.48
C ALA A 38 -9.72 0.89 2.29
N ALA A 39 -10.39 1.98 1.89
CA ALA A 39 -10.32 3.25 2.60
C ALA A 39 -10.86 3.13 4.03
N GLU A 40 -11.97 2.43 4.23
CA GLU A 40 -12.51 2.19 5.58
C GLU A 40 -11.51 1.43 6.45
N LYS A 41 -10.84 0.44 5.90
CA LYS A 41 -9.79 -0.29 6.60
C LYS A 41 -8.58 0.60 6.89
N LEU A 42 -8.22 1.43 5.94
CA LEU A 42 -7.10 2.37 6.12
C LEU A 42 -7.41 3.42 7.21
N GLU A 43 -8.69 3.78 7.41
CA GLU A 43 -9.09 4.62 8.54
C GLU A 43 -8.79 3.93 9.87
N GLU A 44 -9.01 2.62 9.98
CA GLU A 44 -8.66 1.86 11.19
C GLU A 44 -7.14 1.90 11.43
N VAL A 45 -6.35 1.79 10.37
CA VAL A 45 -4.89 1.93 10.45
C VAL A 45 -4.54 3.34 10.94
N ARG A 46 -5.13 4.37 10.35
CA ARG A 46 -4.89 5.76 10.71
C ARG A 46 -5.21 6.04 12.19
N ASN A 47 -6.23 5.37 12.74
CA ASN A 47 -6.58 5.52 14.15
C ASN A 47 -5.45 5.13 15.11
N VAL A 48 -4.57 4.20 14.70
CA VAL A 48 -3.44 3.76 15.54
C VAL A 48 -2.10 4.35 15.11
N THR A 49 -1.99 4.89 13.91
CA THR A 49 -0.73 5.44 13.39
C THR A 49 -0.71 6.97 13.36
N GLY A 50 -1.88 7.61 13.37
CA GLY A 50 -1.99 9.02 13.03
C GLY A 50 -1.99 9.23 11.52
N ALA A 51 -1.85 10.47 11.09
CA ALA A 51 -1.97 10.85 9.69
C ALA A 51 -1.03 10.07 8.78
N LEU A 52 -1.56 9.63 7.64
CA LEU A 52 -0.84 8.86 6.63
C LEU A 52 -0.79 9.64 5.31
N ARG A 53 0.36 9.57 4.65
CA ARG A 53 0.52 10.05 3.28
C ARG A 53 0.36 8.86 2.33
N VAL A 54 -0.57 8.99 1.39
CA VAL A 54 -0.75 8.01 0.32
C VAL A 54 0.29 8.28 -0.77
N ASN A 55 1.17 7.32 -1.02
CA ASN A 55 2.21 7.43 -2.04
C ASN A 55 1.77 6.80 -3.36
N SER A 56 0.97 5.73 -3.31
CA SER A 56 0.39 5.06 -4.46
C SER A 56 -0.80 4.23 -4.01
N TRP A 57 -1.86 4.19 -4.80
CA TRP A 57 -3.04 3.37 -4.49
C TRP A 57 -3.50 2.67 -5.76
N LEU A 58 -4.40 3.25 -6.55
CA LEU A 58 -4.83 2.63 -7.80
C LEU A 58 -3.76 2.77 -8.87
N ARG A 59 -3.39 1.65 -9.48
CA ARG A 59 -2.54 1.59 -10.65
C ARG A 59 -3.19 0.67 -11.67
N LEU A 60 -3.87 1.25 -12.67
CA LEU A 60 -4.43 0.47 -13.77
C LEU A 60 -3.28 -0.26 -14.52
N PRO A 61 -3.60 -1.34 -15.28
CA PRO A 61 -2.56 -2.18 -15.88
C PRO A 61 -1.45 -1.42 -16.62
N ASP A 62 -1.80 -0.42 -17.43
CA ASP A 62 -0.80 0.34 -18.19
C ASP A 62 0.12 1.15 -17.28
N VAL A 63 -0.41 1.74 -16.20
CA VAL A 63 0.38 2.46 -15.21
C VAL A 63 1.26 1.46 -14.45
N ASN A 64 0.69 0.34 -14.06
CA ASN A 64 1.41 -0.70 -13.31
C ASN A 64 2.61 -1.22 -14.10
N VAL A 65 2.46 -1.46 -15.39
CA VAL A 65 3.56 -1.85 -16.28
C VAL A 65 4.63 -0.75 -16.33
N ALA A 66 4.20 0.51 -16.49
CA ALA A 66 5.12 1.64 -16.62
C ALA A 66 6.00 1.84 -15.38
N VAL A 67 5.48 1.53 -14.18
CA VAL A 67 6.25 1.65 -12.92
C VAL A 67 6.97 0.35 -12.53
N GLY A 68 6.87 -0.70 -13.34
CA GLY A 68 7.51 -1.98 -13.06
C GLY A 68 6.85 -2.78 -11.96
N GLY A 69 5.55 -2.61 -11.75
CA GLY A 69 4.80 -3.33 -10.73
C GLY A 69 4.59 -4.80 -11.08
N SER A 70 4.28 -5.60 -10.06
CA SER A 70 3.95 -7.02 -10.21
C SER A 70 2.75 -7.22 -11.12
N LYS A 71 2.78 -8.24 -11.97
CA LYS A 71 1.66 -8.60 -12.85
C LYS A 71 0.40 -9.00 -12.10
N VAL A 72 0.52 -9.33 -10.80
CA VAL A 72 -0.58 -9.74 -9.93
C VAL A 72 -0.81 -8.74 -8.80
N SER A 73 -0.39 -7.49 -8.99
CA SER A 73 -0.48 -6.45 -7.98
C SER A 73 -1.92 -6.10 -7.62
N SER A 74 -2.23 -6.07 -6.31
CA SER A 74 -3.51 -5.61 -5.79
C SER A 74 -3.76 -4.11 -6.00
N HIS A 75 -2.73 -3.34 -6.37
CA HIS A 75 -2.90 -1.94 -6.80
C HIS A 75 -3.79 -1.82 -8.03
N MET A 76 -3.77 -2.81 -8.92
CA MET A 76 -4.59 -2.79 -10.14
C MET A 76 -6.09 -2.90 -9.84
N ASP A 77 -6.44 -3.48 -8.70
CA ASP A 77 -7.84 -3.66 -8.29
C ASP A 77 -8.30 -2.63 -7.26
N GLY A 78 -7.40 -1.76 -6.80
CA GLY A 78 -7.71 -0.75 -5.80
C GLY A 78 -7.62 -1.20 -4.35
N TRP A 79 -7.16 -2.43 -4.09
CA TRP A 79 -7.06 -2.99 -2.74
C TRP A 79 -5.79 -2.60 -1.99
N ALA A 80 -4.72 -2.25 -2.69
CA ALA A 80 -3.41 -2.02 -2.08
C ALA A 80 -3.07 -0.54 -2.04
N ILE A 81 -2.46 -0.12 -0.94
CA ILE A 81 -2.02 1.25 -0.71
C ILE A 81 -0.55 1.22 -0.26
N ASP A 82 0.26 2.08 -0.87
CA ASP A 82 1.60 2.40 -0.38
C ASP A 82 1.50 3.71 0.40
N CYS A 83 1.85 3.69 1.67
CA CYS A 83 1.72 4.86 2.53
C CYS A 83 2.92 5.04 3.44
N SER A 84 3.09 6.27 3.90
CA SER A 84 4.15 6.65 4.83
C SER A 84 3.62 7.65 5.86
N SER A 85 4.43 7.97 6.84
CA SER A 85 4.08 8.87 7.94
C SER A 85 5.27 9.77 8.26
N THR A 86 5.00 10.97 8.73
CA THR A 86 6.05 11.85 9.26
C THR A 86 6.37 11.54 10.73
N ALA A 87 5.45 10.85 11.42
CA ALA A 87 5.59 10.52 12.84
C ALA A 87 6.24 9.16 13.10
N HIS A 88 6.15 8.24 12.13
CA HIS A 88 6.61 6.85 12.29
C HIS A 88 7.38 6.38 11.06
N THR A 89 8.42 5.57 11.28
CA THR A 89 9.09 4.86 10.19
C THR A 89 8.15 3.82 9.59
N PRO A 90 8.39 3.38 8.34
CA PRO A 90 7.59 2.29 7.76
C PRO A 90 7.60 1.01 8.59
N TYR A 91 8.74 0.68 9.20
CA TYR A 91 8.84 -0.45 10.12
C TYR A 91 7.87 -0.27 11.30
N ALA A 92 7.89 0.91 11.93
CA ALA A 92 7.00 1.21 13.06
C ALA A 92 5.53 1.19 12.65
N LEU A 93 5.18 1.69 11.45
CA LEU A 93 3.82 1.59 10.91
C LEU A 93 3.34 0.14 10.87
N CYS A 94 4.16 -0.75 10.31
CA CYS A 94 3.84 -2.17 10.22
C CYS A 94 3.62 -2.77 11.61
N GLN A 95 4.48 -2.45 12.57
CA GLN A 95 4.37 -2.96 13.93
C GLN A 95 3.11 -2.46 14.63
N LEU A 96 2.73 -1.20 14.42
CA LEU A 96 1.50 -0.64 15.01
C LEU A 96 0.25 -1.34 14.47
N VAL A 97 0.20 -1.61 13.18
CA VAL A 97 -0.92 -2.32 12.54
C VAL A 97 -1.06 -3.73 13.10
N ILE A 98 0.06 -4.46 13.16
CA ILE A 98 0.11 -5.83 13.70
C ILE A 98 -0.29 -5.83 15.17
N GLY A 99 0.27 -4.93 15.96
CA GLY A 99 -0.02 -4.82 17.39
C GLY A 99 -1.47 -4.47 17.71
N ALA A 100 -2.14 -3.74 16.82
CA ALA A 100 -3.55 -3.41 16.96
C ALA A 100 -4.49 -4.53 16.52
N GLY A 101 -3.98 -5.61 15.95
CA GLY A 101 -4.78 -6.74 15.47
C GLY A 101 -5.59 -6.43 14.21
N ILE A 102 -5.21 -5.40 13.46
CA ILE A 102 -5.90 -5.06 12.21
C ILE A 102 -5.58 -6.10 11.15
N LYS A 103 -6.63 -6.65 10.54
CA LYS A 103 -6.47 -7.69 9.51
C LYS A 103 -6.16 -7.08 8.15
N PHE A 104 -5.33 -7.78 7.38
CA PHE A 104 -4.93 -7.37 6.04
C PHE A 104 -4.65 -8.60 5.18
N ASP A 105 -4.60 -8.41 3.87
CA ASP A 105 -4.20 -9.50 2.97
C ASP A 105 -2.68 -9.61 2.94
N GLN A 106 -2.00 -8.53 2.61
CA GLN A 106 -0.54 -8.50 2.52
C GLN A 106 0.00 -7.18 3.06
N MET A 107 1.11 -7.26 3.76
CA MET A 107 1.84 -6.10 4.26
C MET A 107 3.31 -6.26 3.89
N ILE A 108 3.90 -5.22 3.29
CA ILE A 108 5.31 -5.26 2.92
C ILE A 108 6.01 -4.01 3.45
N HIS A 109 7.07 -4.23 4.22
CA HIS A 109 8.00 -3.19 4.59
C HIS A 109 8.96 -3.01 3.41
N GLU A 110 8.78 -1.92 2.64
CA GLU A 110 9.50 -1.72 1.40
C GLU A 110 10.61 -0.68 1.53
N TYR A 111 11.85 -1.13 1.50
CA TYR A 111 13.07 -0.31 1.42
C TYR A 111 13.25 0.70 2.55
N GLY A 112 12.53 0.57 3.67
CA GLY A 112 12.52 1.58 4.72
C GLY A 112 11.87 2.89 4.29
N ARG A 113 11.14 2.90 3.19
CA ARG A 113 10.55 4.12 2.62
C ARG A 113 9.04 4.21 2.75
N TRP A 114 8.34 3.07 2.63
CA TRP A 114 6.88 3.04 2.81
C TRP A 114 6.42 1.67 3.28
N MET A 115 5.18 1.64 3.76
CA MET A 115 4.45 0.42 4.05
C MET A 115 3.47 0.16 2.90
N HIS A 116 3.61 -1.00 2.25
CA HIS A 116 2.60 -1.51 1.34
C HIS A 116 1.60 -2.32 2.16
N ILE A 117 0.31 -2.03 2.04
CA ILE A 117 -0.73 -2.78 2.71
C ILE A 117 -1.89 -3.04 1.74
N SER A 118 -2.33 -4.29 1.67
CA SER A 118 -3.46 -4.70 0.84
C SER A 118 -4.58 -5.25 1.71
N PHE A 119 -5.81 -4.91 1.34
CA PHE A 119 -7.02 -5.41 1.98
C PHE A 119 -7.82 -6.30 1.02
N ALA A 120 -7.16 -6.96 0.07
CA ALA A 120 -7.81 -7.89 -0.84
C ALA A 120 -8.57 -8.97 -0.07
N PRO A 121 -9.69 -9.47 -0.62
CA PRO A 121 -10.60 -10.38 0.11
C PRO A 121 -9.98 -11.67 0.62
N GLU A 122 -8.88 -12.12 0.03
CA GLU A 122 -8.16 -13.33 0.45
C GLU A 122 -7.66 -13.24 1.89
N MET A 123 -7.35 -12.03 2.35
CA MET A 123 -6.94 -11.74 3.74
C MET A 123 -5.91 -12.74 4.28
N ARG A 124 -4.82 -12.93 3.52
CA ARG A 124 -3.78 -13.94 3.82
C ARG A 124 -2.95 -13.65 5.06
N GLN A 125 -3.00 -12.44 5.58
CA GLN A 125 -2.15 -11.99 6.70
C GLN A 125 -0.66 -12.18 6.42
N GLN A 126 -0.24 -11.96 5.18
CA GLN A 126 1.15 -12.16 4.77
C GLN A 126 1.99 -10.92 5.05
N GLY A 127 3.03 -11.05 5.87
CA GLY A 127 3.99 -9.98 6.14
C GLY A 127 5.32 -10.28 5.47
N LEU A 128 5.85 -9.30 4.73
CA LEU A 128 7.10 -9.42 3.99
C LEU A 128 7.96 -8.16 4.17
N THR A 129 9.24 -8.30 3.88
CA THR A 129 10.19 -7.18 3.83
C THR A 129 11.07 -7.32 2.60
N ILE A 130 11.39 -6.19 1.97
CA ILE A 130 12.31 -6.14 0.83
C ILE A 130 13.26 -4.96 0.99
N TYR A 131 14.55 -5.19 0.69
CA TYR A 131 15.60 -4.19 0.64
C TYR A 131 16.54 -4.45 -0.53
N LYS A 132 17.21 -3.41 -0.98
CA LYS A 132 18.34 -3.53 -1.93
C LYS A 132 19.62 -3.81 -1.14
N PRO A 133 20.64 -4.43 -1.74
CA PRO A 133 20.71 -4.84 -3.16
C PRO A 133 20.06 -6.18 -3.47
N GLU A 134 19.71 -7.01 -2.47
CA GLU A 134 19.18 -8.36 -2.73
C GLU A 134 17.89 -8.33 -3.55
N GLY A 135 16.96 -7.42 -3.24
CA GLY A 135 15.71 -7.29 -3.98
C GLY A 135 14.77 -8.49 -3.89
N LYS A 136 14.89 -9.28 -2.82
CA LYS A 136 14.06 -10.46 -2.56
C LYS A 136 13.05 -10.15 -1.47
N TYR A 137 11.82 -10.62 -1.62
CA TYR A 137 10.84 -10.58 -0.53
C TYR A 137 11.18 -11.66 0.49
N LYS A 138 11.43 -11.25 1.74
CA LYS A 138 11.70 -12.16 2.85
C LYS A 138 10.53 -12.14 3.83
N THR A 139 10.20 -13.29 4.40
CA THR A 139 9.06 -13.44 5.31
C THR A 139 9.27 -12.66 6.60
N GLY A 140 8.22 -11.98 7.05
CA GLY A 140 8.19 -11.22 8.28
C GLY A 140 8.46 -9.74 8.06
N ILE A 141 8.12 -8.94 9.07
CA ILE A 141 8.43 -7.51 9.09
C ILE A 141 9.76 -7.36 9.81
N LEU A 142 10.79 -7.06 9.05
CA LEU A 142 12.18 -7.03 9.48
C LEU A 142 12.74 -5.62 9.45
N THR A 143 13.67 -5.32 10.37
CA THR A 143 14.52 -4.15 10.22
C THR A 143 15.50 -4.39 9.07
N GLU A 144 16.15 -3.34 8.59
CA GLU A 144 17.16 -3.48 7.52
C GLU A 144 18.27 -4.45 7.93
N GLU A 145 18.75 -4.31 9.16
CA GLU A 145 19.80 -5.18 9.71
C GLU A 145 19.35 -6.64 9.73
N GLN A 146 18.15 -6.91 10.23
CA GLN A 146 17.57 -8.26 10.26
C GLN A 146 17.41 -8.83 8.85
N TYR A 147 16.97 -7.99 7.92
CA TYR A 147 16.78 -8.40 6.52
C TYR A 147 18.09 -8.87 5.90
N HIS A 148 19.17 -8.08 6.03
CA HIS A 148 20.47 -8.43 5.45
C HIS A 148 21.13 -9.60 6.14
N ALA A 149 20.77 -9.87 7.40
CA ALA A 149 21.30 -10.99 8.16
C ALA A 149 20.55 -12.31 7.93
N SER A 150 19.40 -12.26 7.29
CA SER A 150 18.54 -13.44 7.11
C SER A 150 18.87 -14.28 5.88
#